data_ea87c9b1460324b4b7f19f47136f7de1
#
_entry.id   ea87c9b1460324b4b7f19f47136f7de1
#
_cell.length_a   1.000
_cell.length_b   1.000
_cell.length_c   1.000
_cell.angle_alpha   90.00
_cell.angle_beta   90.00
_cell.angle_gamma   90.00
#
_symmetry.space_group_name_H-M   'P 1'
#
loop_
_entity.id
_entity.type
_entity.pdbx_description
1 polymer ?
#
loop_
_entity_poly.entity_id
_entity_poly.type
_entity_poly.pdbx_seq_one_letter_code
_entity_poly.pdbx_strand_id
1 'polypeptide(L)'
;LGKKVHAYSFCLDTHPSYDFQKAKEIAEIFNWPFTGIEVPTKNLADDWHRLVQLDCRKKTHFECVYPFLYVYPEIKQKYVLSGWAADGYYGVSKKAQIHYKHTQELFDKFRDNYFSPEMCAGYNWHKKVSDEYDKVFVTPYLTESVKEFFYSKSWDEVNKPFQKHHVRNAFDEFKRTGKIKNHLNLQIDSGIVELFESLLPNKEINFKNRSRIMDVCRDWHGLNTTKANSNTLEEFLI
;
A
#
# COMPACT_ATOMS: atom_id res chain seq x y z
N LEU A 1 0.82 13.62 23.16
CA LEU A 1 1.59 14.71 22.56
C LEU A 1 0.75 15.94 22.21
N GLY A 2 -0.58 15.94 22.45
CA GLY A 2 -1.48 17.10 22.25
C GLY A 2 -1.64 17.55 20.79
N LYS A 3 -1.19 16.79 19.82
CA LYS A 3 -1.37 17.12 18.40
C LYS A 3 -2.78 16.75 17.93
N LYS A 4 -3.39 17.63 17.14
CA LYS A 4 -4.67 17.34 16.50
C LYS A 4 -4.43 16.39 15.33
N VAL A 5 -5.15 15.27 15.33
CA VAL A 5 -5.12 14.25 14.28
C VAL A 5 -6.43 14.31 13.49
N HIS A 6 -6.38 14.14 12.20
CA HIS A 6 -7.52 13.90 11.32
C HIS A 6 -7.28 12.61 10.57
N ALA A 7 -8.18 11.67 10.68
CA ALA A 7 -8.08 10.37 10.02
C ALA A 7 -8.71 10.40 8.63
N TYR A 8 -8.01 9.83 7.67
CA TYR A 8 -8.47 9.66 6.29
C TYR A 8 -8.42 8.19 5.92
N SER A 9 -9.45 7.71 5.26
CA SER A 9 -9.48 6.36 4.70
C SER A 9 -10.29 6.37 3.40
N PHE A 10 -10.15 5.32 2.61
CA PHE A 10 -10.89 5.19 1.35
C PHE A 10 -11.62 3.86 1.26
N CYS A 11 -12.64 3.83 0.42
CA CYS A 11 -13.22 2.62 -0.15
C CYS A 11 -13.47 2.84 -1.64
N LEU A 12 -13.65 1.77 -2.40
CA LEU A 12 -14.16 1.88 -3.76
C LEU A 12 -15.68 2.17 -3.71
N ASP A 13 -16.19 2.89 -4.70
CA ASP A 13 -17.64 3.15 -4.83
C ASP A 13 -18.47 1.86 -4.95
N THR A 14 -17.83 0.76 -5.33
CA THR A 14 -18.42 -0.57 -5.48
C THR A 14 -18.12 -1.53 -4.32
N HIS A 15 -17.21 -1.16 -3.40
CA HIS A 15 -16.72 -2.09 -2.36
C HIS A 15 -16.35 -1.40 -1.03
N PRO A 16 -17.28 -1.35 -0.05
CA PRO A 16 -16.96 -0.89 1.30
C PRO A 16 -16.06 -1.92 2.01
N SER A 17 -14.78 -1.62 2.15
CA SER A 17 -13.80 -2.52 2.74
C SER A 17 -13.89 -2.59 4.27
N TYR A 18 -13.38 -3.70 4.84
CA TYR A 18 -13.22 -3.84 6.28
C TYR A 18 -12.27 -2.78 6.85
N ASP A 19 -11.15 -2.52 6.17
CA ASP A 19 -10.16 -1.53 6.60
C ASP A 19 -10.76 -0.12 6.68
N PHE A 20 -11.63 0.25 5.73
CA PHE A 20 -12.36 1.51 5.75
C PHE A 20 -13.27 1.63 6.98
N GLN A 21 -14.08 0.59 7.22
CA GLN A 21 -15.00 0.56 8.36
C GLN A 21 -14.23 0.60 9.68
N LYS A 22 -13.14 -0.15 9.76
CA LYS A 22 -12.29 -0.20 10.96
C LYS A 22 -11.56 1.10 11.23
N ALA A 23 -11.11 1.80 10.18
CA ALA A 23 -10.51 3.12 10.32
C ALA A 23 -11.51 4.13 10.90
N LYS A 24 -12.77 4.08 10.46
CA LYS A 24 -13.85 4.90 11.01
C LYS A 24 -14.10 4.60 12.48
N GLU A 25 -14.25 3.32 12.87
CA GLU A 25 -14.43 2.91 14.26
C GLU A 25 -13.26 3.41 15.15
N ILE A 26 -12.03 3.28 14.68
CA ILE A 26 -10.84 3.74 15.42
C ILE A 26 -10.89 5.25 15.61
N ALA A 27 -11.22 6.00 14.58
CA ALA A 27 -11.35 7.45 14.68
C ALA A 27 -12.42 7.86 15.71
N GLU A 28 -13.56 7.17 15.75
CA GLU A 28 -14.62 7.38 16.73
C GLU A 28 -14.14 7.08 18.17
N ILE A 29 -13.44 5.95 18.39
CA ILE A 29 -12.88 5.60 19.71
C ILE A 29 -11.95 6.66 20.27
N PHE A 30 -11.13 7.26 19.39
CA PHE A 30 -10.15 8.29 19.78
C PHE A 30 -10.70 9.71 19.64
N ASN A 31 -11.95 9.86 19.24
CA ASN A 31 -12.58 11.15 18.98
C ASN A 31 -11.78 12.00 17.97
N TRP A 32 -11.29 11.37 16.92
CA TRP A 32 -10.61 12.04 15.81
C TRP A 32 -11.62 12.39 14.70
N PRO A 33 -11.54 13.57 14.11
CA PRO A 33 -12.24 13.85 12.85
C PRO A 33 -11.88 12.79 11.82
N PHE A 34 -12.86 12.31 11.06
CA PHE A 34 -12.70 11.30 10.03
C PHE A 34 -13.25 11.80 8.69
N THR A 35 -12.50 11.58 7.63
CA THR A 35 -12.95 11.77 6.25
C THR A 35 -12.81 10.48 5.50
N GLY A 36 -13.94 9.93 5.07
CA GLY A 36 -14.00 8.79 4.15
C GLY A 36 -14.02 9.28 2.71
N ILE A 37 -13.19 8.69 1.86
CA ILE A 37 -13.08 9.00 0.44
C ILE A 37 -13.62 7.81 -0.36
N GLU A 38 -14.59 8.08 -1.21
CA GLU A 38 -15.10 7.11 -2.17
C GLU A 38 -14.37 7.26 -3.50
N VAL A 39 -13.68 6.21 -3.91
CA VAL A 39 -12.88 6.18 -5.14
C VAL A 39 -13.76 5.73 -6.30
N PRO A 40 -13.95 6.56 -7.33
CA PRO A 40 -14.84 6.25 -8.44
C PRO A 40 -14.19 5.25 -9.41
N THR A 41 -14.67 4.02 -9.44
CA THR A 41 -14.10 2.94 -10.26
C THR A 41 -14.25 3.15 -11.76
N LYS A 42 -15.19 4.00 -12.19
CA LYS A 42 -15.42 4.32 -13.60
C LYS A 42 -14.24 5.02 -14.30
N ASN A 43 -13.35 5.64 -13.55
CA ASN A 43 -12.20 6.38 -14.09
C ASN A 43 -10.91 5.54 -14.13
N LEU A 44 -10.99 4.25 -13.81
CA LEU A 44 -9.83 3.40 -13.61
C LEU A 44 -8.81 3.44 -14.75
N ALA A 45 -9.26 3.47 -16.01
CA ALA A 45 -8.37 3.51 -17.17
C ALA A 45 -7.54 4.80 -17.22
N ASP A 46 -8.17 5.96 -17.01
CA ASP A 46 -7.51 7.27 -17.01
C ASP A 46 -6.54 7.39 -15.81
N ASP A 47 -6.95 6.90 -14.66
CA ASP A 47 -6.11 6.87 -13.46
C ASP A 47 -4.86 5.99 -13.65
N TRP A 48 -5.00 4.90 -14.39
CA TRP A 48 -3.89 4.05 -14.78
C TRP A 48 -2.91 4.78 -15.68
N HIS A 49 -3.40 5.47 -16.69
CA HIS A 49 -2.55 6.29 -17.56
C HIS A 49 -1.79 7.33 -16.75
N ARG A 50 -2.45 8.00 -15.82
CA ARG A 50 -1.82 8.96 -14.92
C ARG A 50 -0.70 8.33 -14.08
N LEU A 51 -0.93 7.16 -13.52
CA LEU A 51 0.09 6.46 -12.73
C LEU A 51 1.28 5.99 -13.58
N VAL A 52 1.04 5.60 -14.84
CA VAL A 52 2.13 5.30 -15.79
C VAL A 52 2.95 6.55 -16.09
N GLN A 53 2.33 7.70 -16.30
CA GLN A 53 3.02 8.98 -16.50
C GLN A 53 3.87 9.37 -15.29
N LEU A 54 3.46 8.98 -14.09
CA LEU A 54 4.25 9.12 -12.86
C LEU A 54 5.36 8.06 -12.72
N ASP A 55 5.61 7.25 -13.77
CA ASP A 55 6.61 6.18 -13.82
C ASP A 55 6.30 4.98 -12.89
N CYS A 56 5.04 4.71 -12.63
CA CYS A 56 4.62 3.48 -11.96
C CYS A 56 4.98 2.26 -12.83
N ARG A 57 5.72 1.28 -12.28
CA ARG A 57 6.33 0.20 -13.07
C ARG A 57 5.84 -1.19 -12.75
N LYS A 58 5.17 -1.38 -11.64
CA LYS A 58 4.73 -2.70 -11.18
C LYS A 58 3.27 -2.67 -10.79
N LYS A 59 2.56 -3.75 -11.09
CA LYS A 59 1.16 -3.94 -10.71
C LYS A 59 0.88 -3.57 -9.26
N THR A 60 1.67 -4.10 -8.33
CA THR A 60 1.51 -3.82 -6.90
C THR A 60 1.68 -2.34 -6.54
N HIS A 61 2.46 -1.60 -7.31
CA HIS A 61 2.61 -0.16 -7.11
C HIS A 61 1.36 0.59 -7.50
N PHE A 62 0.73 0.22 -8.62
CA PHE A 62 -0.56 0.77 -9.02
C PHE A 62 -1.62 0.51 -7.96
N GLU A 63 -1.76 -0.74 -7.55
CA GLU A 63 -2.73 -1.15 -6.55
C GLU A 63 -2.57 -0.40 -5.22
N CYS A 64 -1.33 -0.11 -4.84
CA CYS A 64 -1.04 0.62 -3.61
C CYS A 64 -1.20 2.14 -3.73
N VAL A 65 -1.06 2.71 -4.93
CA VAL A 65 -1.05 4.17 -5.14
C VAL A 65 -2.35 4.69 -5.74
N TYR A 66 -3.04 3.88 -6.54
CA TYR A 66 -4.27 4.25 -7.24
C TYR A 66 -5.30 4.98 -6.36
N PRO A 67 -5.70 4.48 -5.20
CA PRO A 67 -6.70 5.17 -4.39
C PRO A 67 -6.23 6.53 -3.88
N PHE A 68 -4.93 6.72 -3.75
CA PHE A 68 -4.35 7.95 -3.22
C PHE A 68 -4.36 9.11 -4.21
N LEU A 69 -4.64 8.85 -5.48
CA LEU A 69 -4.99 9.91 -6.44
C LEU A 69 -6.23 10.70 -5.98
N TYR A 70 -7.12 10.05 -5.22
CA TYR A 70 -8.34 10.64 -4.67
C TYR A 70 -8.21 11.05 -3.21
N VAL A 71 -7.32 10.41 -2.45
CA VAL A 71 -7.13 10.71 -1.04
C VAL A 71 -6.35 12.01 -0.82
N TYR A 72 -5.22 12.20 -1.53
CA TYR A 72 -4.39 13.39 -1.33
C TYR A 72 -5.09 14.72 -1.61
N PRO A 73 -5.94 14.87 -2.65
CA PRO A 73 -6.70 16.09 -2.87
C PRO A 73 -7.59 16.50 -1.70
N GLU A 74 -8.14 15.52 -0.97
CA GLU A 74 -9.06 15.75 0.14
C GLU A 74 -8.36 16.06 1.46
N ILE A 75 -7.06 15.79 1.56
CA ILE A 75 -6.29 16.06 2.78
C ILE A 75 -6.07 17.56 2.94
N LYS A 76 -6.57 18.11 4.06
CA LYS A 76 -6.42 19.54 4.39
C LYS A 76 -5.12 19.85 5.12
N GLN A 77 -4.54 18.86 5.81
CA GLN A 77 -3.32 19.01 6.60
C GLN A 77 -2.07 19.01 5.71
N LYS A 78 -1.03 19.70 6.16
CA LYS A 78 0.27 19.73 5.48
C LYS A 78 1.03 18.41 5.60
N TYR A 79 0.96 17.76 6.77
CA TYR A 79 1.70 16.53 7.07
C TYR A 79 0.79 15.32 7.04
N VAL A 80 1.18 14.30 6.29
CA VAL A 80 0.46 13.03 6.14
C VAL A 80 1.30 11.92 6.74
N LEU A 81 0.85 11.36 7.85
CA LEU A 81 1.50 10.24 8.51
C LEU A 81 1.01 8.92 7.91
N SER A 82 1.94 8.03 7.59
CA SER A 82 1.65 6.71 7.05
C SER A 82 2.39 5.61 7.82
N GLY A 83 1.74 4.45 7.97
CA GLY A 83 2.36 3.21 8.45
C GLY A 83 3.15 2.46 7.37
N TRP A 84 3.40 3.06 6.22
CA TRP A 84 4.16 2.46 5.13
C TRP A 84 5.53 1.99 5.63
N ALA A 85 6.06 0.92 5.06
CA ALA A 85 7.30 0.24 5.44
C ALA A 85 7.21 -0.67 6.69
N ALA A 86 6.18 -0.58 7.54
CA ALA A 86 6.05 -1.44 8.71
C ALA A 86 6.19 -2.94 8.38
N ASP A 87 5.52 -3.39 7.33
CA ASP A 87 5.50 -4.80 6.93
C ASP A 87 6.88 -5.35 6.56
N GLY A 88 7.78 -4.50 6.09
CA GLY A 88 9.17 -4.87 5.82
C GLY A 88 9.92 -5.23 7.10
N TYR A 89 9.80 -4.43 8.13
CA TYR A 89 10.47 -4.70 9.41
C TYR A 89 9.92 -5.93 10.13
N TYR A 90 8.62 -6.16 10.05
CA TYR A 90 7.99 -7.33 10.67
C TYR A 90 8.12 -8.61 9.83
N GLY A 91 8.50 -8.51 8.56
CA GLY A 91 8.61 -9.68 7.69
C GLY A 91 7.30 -10.47 7.59
N VAL A 92 6.18 -9.75 7.38
CA VAL A 92 4.84 -10.36 7.40
C VAL A 92 4.48 -11.07 6.10
N SER A 93 5.20 -10.81 5.01
CA SER A 93 4.93 -11.44 3.72
C SER A 93 5.13 -12.95 3.77
N LYS A 94 4.35 -13.69 2.97
CA LYS A 94 4.50 -15.14 2.83
C LYS A 94 5.93 -15.54 2.49
N LYS A 95 6.60 -14.77 1.63
CA LYS A 95 8.00 -15.00 1.26
C LYS A 95 8.93 -14.90 2.47
N ALA A 96 8.76 -13.86 3.31
CA ALA A 96 9.57 -13.70 4.52
C ALA A 96 9.35 -14.85 5.50
N GLN A 97 8.11 -15.25 5.72
CA GLN A 97 7.76 -16.33 6.63
C GLN A 97 8.27 -17.71 6.18
N ILE A 98 8.38 -17.97 4.89
CA ILE A 98 8.85 -19.26 4.37
C ILE A 98 10.37 -19.32 4.31
N HIS A 99 11.03 -18.25 3.87
CA HIS A 99 12.43 -18.32 3.46
C HIS A 99 13.40 -17.53 4.34
N TYR A 100 12.94 -16.56 5.11
CA TYR A 100 13.83 -15.60 5.75
C TYR A 100 13.75 -15.54 7.29
N LYS A 101 12.74 -16.12 7.92
CA LYS A 101 12.54 -16.06 9.37
C LYS A 101 13.49 -16.93 10.20
N HIS A 102 14.25 -17.82 9.55
CA HIS A 102 14.93 -18.93 10.22
C HIS A 102 16.22 -18.52 10.96
N THR A 103 16.91 -17.50 10.46
CA THR A 103 18.10 -16.93 11.10
C THR A 103 18.06 -15.42 11.05
N GLN A 104 18.80 -14.76 11.96
CA GLN A 104 18.93 -13.31 11.98
C GLN A 104 19.51 -12.79 10.66
N GLU A 105 20.58 -13.41 10.18
CA GLU A 105 21.22 -13.03 8.92
C GLU A 105 20.26 -13.05 7.72
N LEU A 106 19.47 -14.12 7.59
CA LEU A 106 18.47 -14.20 6.52
C LEU A 106 17.38 -13.11 6.68
N PHE A 107 16.97 -12.85 7.91
CA PHE A 107 15.94 -11.85 8.16
C PHE A 107 16.44 -10.44 7.89
N ASP A 108 17.67 -10.12 8.24
CA ASP A 108 18.29 -8.84 7.92
C ASP A 108 18.48 -8.68 6.42
N LYS A 109 18.90 -9.73 5.71
CA LYS A 109 18.95 -9.75 4.25
C LYS A 109 17.58 -9.50 3.60
N PHE A 110 16.49 -10.02 4.19
CA PHE A 110 15.15 -9.70 3.73
C PHE A 110 14.84 -8.21 3.90
N ARG A 111 15.17 -7.63 5.06
CA ARG A 111 14.98 -6.20 5.35
C ARG A 111 15.78 -5.31 4.40
N ASP A 112 17.06 -5.62 4.20
CA ASP A 112 17.94 -4.88 3.28
C ASP A 112 17.36 -4.86 1.86
N ASN A 113 16.91 -6.02 1.37
CA ASN A 113 16.23 -6.09 0.06
C ASN A 113 14.91 -5.31 0.03
N TYR A 114 14.11 -5.39 1.09
CA TYR A 114 12.83 -4.69 1.17
C TYR A 114 13.00 -3.17 1.14
N PHE A 115 14.04 -2.67 1.79
CA PHE A 115 14.34 -1.24 1.88
C PHE A 115 15.34 -0.76 0.81
N SER A 116 15.71 -1.60 -0.15
CA SER A 116 16.50 -1.16 -1.30
C SER A 116 15.75 -0.08 -2.11
N PRO A 117 16.47 0.81 -2.82
CA PRO A 117 15.85 1.86 -3.62
C PRO A 117 14.80 1.34 -4.62
N GLU A 118 15.06 0.17 -5.22
CA GLU A 118 14.16 -0.48 -6.19
C GLU A 118 12.87 -0.98 -5.53
N MET A 119 12.94 -1.46 -4.30
CA MET A 119 11.79 -1.97 -3.56
C MET A 119 11.03 -0.87 -2.83
N CYS A 120 11.70 0.20 -2.44
CA CYS A 120 11.08 1.40 -1.88
C CYS A 120 10.35 2.26 -2.92
N ALA A 121 10.26 1.79 -4.15
CA ALA A 121 9.61 2.52 -5.23
C ALA A 121 8.17 2.96 -4.88
N GLY A 122 7.39 2.14 -4.16
CA GLY A 122 6.06 2.53 -3.69
C GLY A 122 6.06 3.82 -2.84
N TYR A 123 7.04 4.00 -1.97
CA TYR A 123 7.23 5.25 -1.22
C TYR A 123 7.44 6.44 -2.16
N ASN A 124 8.27 6.28 -3.19
CA ASN A 124 8.57 7.35 -4.12
C ASN A 124 7.34 7.83 -4.89
N TRP A 125 6.41 6.93 -5.24
CA TRP A 125 5.16 7.32 -5.91
C TRP A 125 4.18 8.00 -4.96
N HIS A 126 4.04 7.50 -3.73
CA HIS A 126 3.28 8.21 -2.71
C HIS A 126 3.81 9.61 -2.49
N LYS A 127 5.14 9.76 -2.45
CA LYS A 127 5.78 11.07 -2.34
C LYS A 127 5.47 11.95 -3.55
N LYS A 128 5.62 11.46 -4.78
CA LYS A 128 5.29 12.21 -6.00
C LYS A 128 3.84 12.70 -5.98
N VAL A 129 2.88 11.81 -5.71
CA VAL A 129 1.46 12.19 -5.68
C VAL A 129 1.18 13.17 -4.54
N SER A 130 1.77 12.99 -3.37
CA SER A 130 1.59 13.93 -2.25
C SER A 130 2.18 15.30 -2.54
N ASP A 131 3.32 15.37 -3.22
CA ASP A 131 3.99 16.62 -3.61
C ASP A 131 3.12 17.45 -4.59
N GLU A 132 2.35 16.81 -5.49
CA GLU A 132 1.41 17.50 -6.37
C GLU A 132 0.33 18.30 -5.62
N TYR A 133 0.01 17.89 -4.39
CA TYR A 133 -0.96 18.54 -3.51
C TYR A 133 -0.30 19.30 -2.35
N ASP A 134 0.99 19.62 -2.47
CA ASP A 134 1.76 20.34 -1.44
C ASP A 134 1.69 19.65 -0.06
N LYS A 135 1.73 18.32 -0.01
CA LYS A 135 1.73 17.53 1.22
C LYS A 135 3.12 16.99 1.53
N VAL A 136 3.41 16.87 2.80
CA VAL A 136 4.64 16.22 3.29
C VAL A 136 4.28 14.81 3.73
N PHE A 137 4.67 13.82 2.94
CA PHE A 137 4.46 12.41 3.25
C PHE A 137 5.50 11.94 4.27
N VAL A 138 5.04 11.56 5.46
CA VAL A 138 5.88 11.18 6.59
C VAL A 138 5.67 9.71 6.91
N THR A 139 6.76 8.96 6.88
CA THR A 139 6.78 7.53 7.23
C THR A 139 7.72 7.32 8.42
N PRO A 140 7.20 7.25 9.66
CA PRO A 140 8.03 7.08 10.85
C PRO A 140 8.91 5.83 10.80
N TYR A 141 8.47 4.79 10.13
CA TYR A 141 9.22 3.54 9.95
C TYR A 141 10.50 3.69 9.12
N LEU A 142 10.71 4.78 8.40
CA LEU A 142 11.96 5.04 7.66
C LEU A 142 12.97 5.88 8.47
N THR A 143 12.69 6.17 9.74
CA THR A 143 13.65 6.86 10.61
C THR A 143 14.75 5.91 11.10
N GLU A 144 15.96 6.43 11.28
CA GLU A 144 17.11 5.61 11.67
C GLU A 144 16.90 4.91 13.03
N SER A 145 16.32 5.62 14.01
CA SER A 145 16.03 5.03 15.32
C SER A 145 15.06 3.84 15.26
N VAL A 146 14.09 3.87 14.36
CA VAL A 146 13.16 2.74 14.15
C VAL A 146 13.87 1.59 13.45
N LYS A 147 14.71 1.90 12.46
CA LYS A 147 15.54 0.91 11.77
C LYS A 147 16.46 0.18 12.76
N GLU A 148 17.22 0.90 13.56
CA GLU A 148 18.10 0.34 14.58
C GLU A 148 17.36 -0.57 15.55
N PHE A 149 16.18 -0.14 16.03
CA PHE A 149 15.34 -0.97 16.88
C PHE A 149 14.99 -2.30 16.22
N PHE A 150 14.54 -2.30 14.97
CA PHE A 150 14.13 -3.52 14.30
C PHE A 150 15.30 -4.44 13.91
N TYR A 151 16.43 -3.91 13.49
CA TYR A 151 17.62 -4.71 13.16
C TYR A 151 18.26 -5.38 14.38
N SER A 152 17.95 -4.92 15.60
CA SER A 152 18.31 -5.63 16.84
C SER A 152 17.39 -6.80 17.18
N LYS A 153 16.34 -7.07 16.39
CA LYS A 153 15.27 -8.03 16.70
C LYS A 153 15.17 -9.15 15.67
N SER A 154 15.10 -10.38 16.17
CA SER A 154 14.79 -11.55 15.36
C SER A 154 13.32 -11.54 14.88
N TRP A 155 13.03 -12.38 13.89
CA TRP A 155 11.65 -12.54 13.41
C TRP A 155 10.70 -12.98 14.54
N ASP A 156 11.15 -13.88 15.39
CA ASP A 156 10.36 -14.38 16.52
C ASP A 156 10.08 -13.29 17.56
N GLU A 157 11.05 -12.47 17.89
CA GLU A 157 10.86 -11.36 18.83
C GLU A 157 9.85 -10.33 18.35
N VAL A 158 9.73 -10.08 17.05
CA VAL A 158 8.78 -9.10 16.53
C VAL A 158 7.40 -9.69 16.20
N ASN A 159 7.27 -11.04 16.12
CA ASN A 159 6.04 -11.70 15.66
C ASN A 159 5.45 -12.73 16.63
N LYS A 160 6.09 -13.03 17.77
CA LYS A 160 5.54 -13.93 18.80
C LYS A 160 5.24 -13.15 20.08
N PRO A 161 4.16 -13.48 20.82
CA PRO A 161 3.21 -14.59 20.60
C PRO A 161 2.23 -14.36 19.44
N PHE A 162 2.13 -13.14 18.92
CA PHE A 162 1.30 -12.80 17.75
C PHE A 162 1.96 -11.68 16.94
N GLN A 163 1.65 -11.63 15.68
CA GLN A 163 2.24 -10.69 14.73
C GLN A 163 2.06 -9.22 15.17
N LYS A 164 3.14 -8.43 15.08
CA LYS A 164 3.16 -7.00 15.45
C LYS A 164 2.79 -6.74 16.92
N HIS A 165 3.06 -7.68 17.82
CA HIS A 165 2.67 -7.55 19.23
C HIS A 165 3.25 -6.31 19.93
N HIS A 166 4.44 -5.84 19.52
CA HIS A 166 5.05 -4.62 20.06
C HIS A 166 4.12 -3.41 19.92
N VAL A 167 3.56 -3.20 18.72
CA VAL A 167 2.64 -2.09 18.48
C VAL A 167 1.37 -2.26 19.31
N ARG A 168 0.83 -3.49 19.36
CA ARG A 168 -0.40 -3.77 20.13
C ARG A 168 -0.21 -3.59 21.63
N ASN A 169 0.99 -3.83 22.13
CA ASN A 169 1.33 -3.71 23.55
C ASN A 169 1.93 -2.35 23.93
N ALA A 170 2.30 -1.52 22.94
CA ALA A 170 2.94 -0.23 23.20
C ALA A 170 2.00 0.78 23.87
N PHE A 171 0.70 0.65 23.65
CA PHE A 171 -0.29 1.59 24.15
C PHE A 171 -1.53 0.85 24.64
N ASP A 172 -1.96 1.14 25.86
CA ASP A 172 -3.20 0.56 26.42
C ASP A 172 -4.45 0.95 25.61
N GLU A 173 -4.39 2.08 24.94
CA GLU A 173 -5.46 2.56 24.06
C GLU A 173 -5.78 1.57 22.94
N PHE A 174 -4.81 0.79 22.46
CA PHE A 174 -5.08 -0.25 21.46
C PHE A 174 -6.03 -1.33 21.97
N LYS A 175 -6.07 -1.58 23.27
CA LYS A 175 -7.03 -2.52 23.88
C LYS A 175 -8.48 -2.06 23.67
N ARG A 176 -8.71 -0.76 23.52
CA ARG A 176 -10.02 -0.15 23.28
C ARG A 176 -10.54 -0.38 21.86
N THR A 177 -9.64 -0.64 20.91
CA THR A 177 -10.03 -0.83 19.50
C THR A 177 -10.69 -2.19 19.21
N GLY A 178 -10.86 -3.05 20.24
CA GLY A 178 -11.48 -4.36 20.14
C GLY A 178 -10.63 -5.37 19.37
N LYS A 179 -11.25 -6.48 18.96
CA LYS A 179 -10.59 -7.52 18.18
C LYS A 179 -10.30 -6.97 16.77
N ILE A 180 -9.05 -6.61 16.52
CA ILE A 180 -8.59 -6.32 15.17
C ILE A 180 -8.40 -7.65 14.45
N LYS A 181 -9.03 -7.83 13.29
CA LYS A 181 -8.79 -8.99 12.43
C LYS A 181 -7.30 -9.07 12.06
N ASN A 182 -6.85 -10.27 11.74
CA ASN A 182 -5.54 -10.42 11.13
C ASN A 182 -5.45 -9.56 9.88
N HIS A 183 -4.25 -9.01 9.67
CA HIS A 183 -3.96 -8.16 8.53
C HIS A 183 -4.32 -8.86 7.21
N LEU A 184 -5.14 -8.23 6.40
CA LEU A 184 -5.33 -8.55 5.01
C LEU A 184 -4.49 -7.59 4.17
N ASN A 185 -4.05 -8.02 3.00
CA ASN A 185 -3.40 -7.10 2.07
C ASN A 185 -4.41 -6.03 1.65
N LEU A 186 -3.98 -4.77 1.67
CA LEU A 186 -4.79 -3.62 1.27
C LEU A 186 -5.53 -3.86 -0.05
N GLN A 187 -4.84 -4.40 -1.03
CA GLN A 187 -5.37 -4.63 -2.37
C GLN A 187 -6.51 -5.66 -2.41
N ILE A 188 -6.48 -6.65 -1.51
CA ILE A 188 -7.50 -7.70 -1.42
C ILE A 188 -8.72 -7.19 -0.68
N ASP A 189 -8.52 -6.62 0.50
CA ASP A 189 -9.64 -6.15 1.33
C ASP A 189 -10.40 -4.98 0.68
N SER A 190 -9.70 -4.13 -0.06
CA SER A 190 -10.29 -2.98 -0.73
C SER A 190 -11.03 -3.30 -2.03
N GLY A 191 -10.93 -4.51 -2.58
CA GLY A 191 -11.49 -4.87 -3.88
C GLY A 191 -10.68 -4.38 -5.09
N ILE A 192 -9.51 -3.77 -4.88
CA ILE A 192 -8.67 -3.24 -5.97
C ILE A 192 -8.16 -4.36 -6.90
N VAL A 193 -7.89 -5.56 -6.36
CA VAL A 193 -7.45 -6.70 -7.19
C VAL A 193 -8.55 -7.09 -8.17
N GLU A 194 -9.78 -7.23 -7.70
CA GLU A 194 -10.95 -7.58 -8.50
C GLU A 194 -11.28 -6.48 -9.51
N LEU A 195 -11.19 -5.22 -9.08
CA LEU A 195 -11.36 -4.07 -9.97
C LEU A 195 -10.33 -4.10 -11.10
N PHE A 196 -9.06 -4.34 -10.77
CA PHE A 196 -7.99 -4.48 -11.74
C PHE A 196 -8.25 -5.63 -12.71
N GLU A 197 -8.76 -6.75 -12.20
CA GLU A 197 -9.10 -7.93 -12.99
C GLU A 197 -10.23 -7.66 -13.98
N SER A 198 -11.12 -6.72 -13.69
CA SER A 198 -12.21 -6.32 -14.59
C SER A 198 -11.72 -5.64 -15.88
N LEU A 199 -10.50 -5.12 -15.90
CA LEU A 199 -9.86 -4.57 -17.10
C LEU A 199 -9.37 -5.66 -18.09
N LEU A 200 -9.42 -6.93 -17.70
CA LEU A 200 -8.94 -8.02 -18.55
C LEU A 200 -10.07 -8.55 -19.43
N PRO A 201 -9.87 -8.65 -20.76
CA PRO A 201 -10.90 -9.08 -21.70
C PRO A 201 -11.31 -10.55 -21.52
N ASN A 202 -10.49 -11.37 -20.87
CA ASN A 202 -10.76 -12.77 -20.60
C ASN A 202 -10.80 -13.05 -19.11
N LYS A 203 -11.88 -13.71 -18.65
CA LYS A 203 -12.07 -14.12 -17.25
C LYS A 203 -11.07 -15.19 -16.77
N GLU A 204 -10.27 -15.78 -17.66
CA GLU A 204 -9.13 -16.61 -17.27
C GLU A 204 -7.95 -15.77 -16.83
N ILE A 205 -8.12 -15.13 -15.70
CA ILE A 205 -7.14 -14.22 -15.14
C ILE A 205 -6.07 -15.02 -14.43
N ASN A 206 -4.90 -15.03 -15.03
CA ASN A 206 -3.71 -15.54 -14.37
C ASN A 206 -2.71 -14.41 -14.10
N PHE A 207 -1.75 -14.69 -13.27
CA PHE A 207 -0.72 -13.72 -12.86
C PHE A 207 0.06 -13.12 -14.06
N LYS A 208 0.22 -13.85 -15.15
CA LYS A 208 0.91 -13.39 -16.37
C LYS A 208 0.12 -12.30 -17.10
N ASN A 209 -1.20 -12.46 -17.16
CA ASN A 209 -2.08 -11.47 -17.83
C ASN A 209 -2.08 -10.14 -17.07
N ARG A 210 -2.09 -10.17 -15.74
CA ARG A 210 -2.00 -8.96 -14.90
C ARG A 210 -0.71 -8.18 -15.14
N SER A 211 0.42 -8.87 -15.24
CA SER A 211 1.71 -8.24 -15.55
C SER A 211 1.73 -7.67 -16.96
N ARG A 212 1.10 -8.34 -17.92
CA ARG A 212 1.05 -7.91 -19.31
C ARG A 212 0.30 -6.59 -19.52
N ILE A 213 -0.78 -6.34 -18.78
CA ILE A 213 -1.46 -5.04 -18.84
C ILE A 213 -0.52 -3.91 -18.46
N MET A 214 0.30 -4.12 -17.44
CA MET A 214 1.29 -3.13 -17.04
C MET A 214 2.29 -2.82 -18.15
N ASP A 215 2.79 -3.86 -18.82
CA ASP A 215 3.74 -3.71 -19.92
C ASP A 215 3.08 -2.95 -21.08
N VAL A 216 1.84 -3.28 -21.43
CA VAL A 216 1.08 -2.58 -22.48
C VAL A 216 0.86 -1.11 -22.13
N CYS A 217 0.45 -0.79 -20.92
CA CYS A 217 0.29 0.60 -20.48
C CYS A 217 1.60 1.39 -20.58
N ARG A 218 2.71 0.77 -20.24
CA ARG A 218 4.03 1.41 -20.31
C ARG A 218 4.52 1.60 -21.73
N ASP A 219 4.28 0.62 -22.60
CA ASP A 219 4.62 0.72 -24.02
C ASP A 219 3.84 1.84 -24.70
N TRP A 220 2.56 1.94 -24.38
CA TRP A 220 1.70 3.00 -24.91
C TRP A 220 2.22 4.41 -24.55
N HIS A 221 2.86 4.56 -23.38
CA HIS A 221 3.53 5.79 -22.97
C HIS A 221 5.00 5.90 -23.40
N GLY A 222 5.51 4.96 -24.19
CA GLY A 222 6.91 4.95 -24.62
C GLY A 222 7.92 4.69 -23.49
N LEU A 223 7.49 4.10 -22.41
CA LEU A 223 8.31 3.89 -21.21
C LEU A 223 9.05 2.54 -21.18
N ASN A 224 8.72 1.62 -22.07
CA ASN A 224 9.43 0.35 -22.21
C ASN A 224 10.42 0.40 -23.37
N THR A 225 11.58 -0.20 -23.17
CA THR A 225 12.61 -0.35 -24.20
C THR A 225 12.44 -1.64 -25.02
N THR A 226 11.65 -2.60 -24.54
CA THR A 226 11.33 -3.85 -25.23
C THR A 226 9.98 -3.70 -25.92
N LYS A 227 9.95 -3.94 -27.24
CA LYS A 227 8.69 -4.00 -28.00
C LYS A 227 7.80 -5.10 -27.43
N ALA A 228 6.77 -4.75 -26.69
CA ALA A 228 5.66 -5.65 -26.47
C ALA A 228 5.01 -5.91 -27.83
N ASN A 229 4.65 -7.15 -28.12
CA ASN A 229 3.86 -7.46 -29.32
C ASN A 229 2.59 -6.63 -29.28
N SER A 230 2.38 -5.88 -30.34
CA SER A 230 1.42 -4.78 -30.52
C SER A 230 -0.05 -5.17 -30.35
N ASN A 231 -0.46 -5.43 -29.14
CA ASN A 231 -1.86 -5.30 -28.81
C ASN A 231 -2.04 -3.92 -28.20
N THR A 232 -2.91 -3.12 -28.75
CA THR A 232 -3.19 -1.78 -28.23
C THR A 232 -3.89 -1.88 -26.88
N LEU A 233 -3.73 -0.89 -26.04
CA LEU A 233 -4.44 -0.82 -24.76
C LEU A 233 -5.96 -0.97 -24.93
N GLU A 234 -6.50 -0.48 -26.06
CA GLU A 234 -7.90 -0.58 -26.46
C GLU A 234 -8.38 -2.04 -26.57
N GLU A 235 -7.51 -2.98 -26.93
CA GLU A 235 -7.86 -4.41 -26.96
C GLU A 235 -7.98 -5.03 -25.57
N PHE A 236 -7.50 -4.35 -24.54
CA PHE A 236 -7.56 -4.81 -23.15
C PHE A 236 -8.59 -4.07 -22.29
N LEU A 237 -9.11 -2.94 -22.75
CA LEU A 237 -10.01 -2.06 -22.00
C LEU A 237 -11.47 -2.08 -22.52
N ILE A 238 -11.89 -3.08 -23.28
CA ILE A 238 -13.26 -3.23 -23.78
C ILE A 238 -14.17 -3.87 -22.75
#